data_2923d5d40ab7b5b656670b1a5f0a8911
#
_entry.id   2923d5d40ab7b5b656670b1a5f0a8911
#
_cell.length_a   1.000
_cell.length_b   1.000
_cell.length_c   1.000
_cell.angle_alpha   90.00
_cell.angle_beta   90.00
_cell.angle_gamma   90.00
#
_symmetry.space_group_name_H-M   'P 1'
#
loop_
_entity.id
_entity.type
_entity.pdbx_description
1 polymer ?
#
loop_
_entity_poly.entity_id
_entity_poly.type
_entity_poly.pdbx_seq_one_letter_code
_entity_poly.pdbx_strand_id
1 'polypeptide(L)'
;MEFFQVVERGEGIEGAILKGLSRRGGLRRTYVSGRHPALLVVSPRAAEAGLTLSGTCRTVLLPGDAGAVLGDLQAASAVSYGASPRDSLTVSSREQGRLWAALQRELVTIDGQVVERQEFPVSLWDTREELSALAVAGALLLLGVPPEELSLQ
;
A
#
# COMPACT_ATOMS: atom_id res chain seq x y z
N MET A 1 16.21 -4.87 -9.29
CA MET A 1 14.84 -5.43 -9.35
C MET A 1 14.23 -5.42 -7.95
N GLU A 2 13.10 -4.78 -7.81
CA GLU A 2 12.40 -4.76 -6.56
C GLU A 2 11.19 -5.69 -6.62
N PHE A 3 10.97 -6.46 -5.57
CA PHE A 3 9.87 -7.41 -5.51
C PHE A 3 8.81 -6.94 -4.55
N PHE A 4 7.57 -7.11 -4.94
CA PHE A 4 6.46 -6.96 -4.02
C PHE A 4 5.49 -8.13 -4.20
N GLN A 5 4.71 -8.38 -3.17
CA GLN A 5 3.69 -9.42 -3.20
C GLN A 5 2.41 -8.87 -2.59
N VAL A 6 1.28 -9.20 -3.19
CA VAL A 6 -0.03 -8.80 -2.67
C VAL A 6 -0.78 -10.07 -2.27
N VAL A 7 -1.21 -10.10 -1.02
CA VAL A 7 -2.09 -11.15 -0.50
C VAL A 7 -3.49 -10.56 -0.52
N GLU A 8 -4.31 -11.01 -1.46
CA GLU A 8 -5.64 -10.43 -1.66
C GLU A 8 -6.65 -11.49 -2.06
N ARG A 9 -7.92 -11.10 -2.04
CA ARG A 9 -9.03 -11.98 -2.41
C ARG A 9 -9.89 -11.32 -3.48
N GLY A 10 -9.34 -11.20 -4.69
CA GLY A 10 -10.07 -10.68 -5.84
C GLY A 10 -10.37 -9.19 -5.82
N GLU A 11 -9.59 -8.41 -5.09
CA GLU A 11 -9.83 -6.98 -4.91
C GLU A 11 -9.14 -6.13 -5.97
N GLY A 12 -8.31 -6.73 -6.82
CA GLY A 12 -7.65 -6.02 -7.91
C GLY A 12 -6.48 -5.13 -7.49
N ILE A 13 -5.96 -5.32 -6.28
CA ILE A 13 -4.91 -4.47 -5.72
C ILE A 13 -3.59 -4.63 -6.48
N GLU A 14 -3.17 -5.88 -6.75
CA GLU A 14 -1.93 -6.11 -7.47
C GLU A 14 -1.96 -5.49 -8.86
N GLY A 15 -3.06 -5.68 -9.58
CA GLY A 15 -3.21 -5.09 -10.91
C GLY A 15 -3.18 -3.57 -10.88
N ALA A 16 -3.81 -2.96 -9.87
CA ALA A 16 -3.80 -1.52 -9.71
C ALA A 16 -2.41 -0.98 -9.40
N ILE A 17 -1.63 -1.68 -8.57
CA ILE A 17 -0.25 -1.29 -8.27
C ILE A 17 0.59 -1.35 -9.55
N LEU A 18 0.52 -2.44 -10.29
CA LEU A 18 1.27 -2.58 -11.53
C LEU A 18 0.90 -1.50 -12.55
N LYS A 19 -0.37 -1.17 -12.65
CA LYS A 19 -0.85 -0.13 -13.54
C LYS A 19 -0.32 1.25 -13.13
N GLY A 20 -0.33 1.55 -11.82
CA GLY A 20 0.22 2.79 -11.29
C GLY A 20 1.71 2.93 -11.54
N LEU A 21 2.46 1.86 -11.41
CA LEU A 21 3.89 1.86 -11.69
C LEU A 21 4.15 2.05 -13.19
N SER A 22 3.37 1.40 -14.05
CA SER A 22 3.53 1.51 -15.51
C SER A 22 3.32 2.93 -16.01
N ARG A 23 2.38 3.67 -15.40
CA ARG A 23 2.04 5.03 -15.84
C ARG A 23 3.17 6.02 -15.67
N ARG A 24 4.12 5.70 -14.85
CA ARG A 24 5.28 6.58 -14.69
C ARG A 24 6.19 6.57 -15.89
N GLY A 25 6.03 5.60 -16.79
CA GLY A 25 6.81 5.50 -18.01
C GLY A 25 8.30 5.44 -17.73
N GLY A 26 9.08 4.86 -18.61
CA GLY A 26 10.53 4.87 -18.46
C GLY A 26 11.00 4.38 -17.09
N LEU A 27 10.33 3.39 -16.54
CA LEU A 27 10.70 2.82 -15.24
C LEU A 27 12.16 2.37 -15.28
N ARG A 28 12.95 2.97 -14.41
CA ARG A 28 14.36 2.62 -14.29
C ARG A 28 14.53 1.32 -13.51
N ARG A 29 13.51 0.93 -12.79
CA ARG A 29 13.49 -0.30 -12.01
C ARG A 29 12.40 -1.20 -12.52
N THR A 30 12.60 -2.49 -12.43
CA THR A 30 11.58 -3.46 -12.73
C THR A 30 10.92 -3.90 -11.42
N TYR A 31 9.62 -3.71 -11.34
CA TYR A 31 8.83 -4.16 -10.19
C TYR A 31 8.05 -5.40 -10.62
N VAL A 32 8.19 -6.46 -9.87
CA VAL A 32 7.50 -7.71 -10.16
C VAL A 32 6.95 -8.32 -8.86
N SER A 33 5.87 -9.05 -8.98
CA SER A 33 5.38 -9.87 -7.89
C SER A 33 6.32 -11.05 -7.67
N GLY A 34 6.64 -11.37 -6.44
CA GLY A 34 7.60 -12.44 -6.15
C GLY A 34 7.41 -13.06 -4.78
N ARG A 35 8.19 -14.12 -4.52
CA ARG A 35 8.09 -14.90 -3.29
C ARG A 35 8.88 -14.33 -2.10
N HIS A 36 9.88 -13.52 -2.38
CA HIS A 36 10.71 -12.90 -1.33
C HIS A 36 10.62 -11.40 -1.48
N PRO A 37 9.46 -10.82 -1.13
CA PRO A 37 9.21 -9.41 -1.43
C PRO A 37 9.96 -8.48 -0.51
N ALA A 38 10.36 -7.33 -1.04
CA ALA A 38 10.75 -6.21 -0.20
C ALA A 38 9.51 -5.60 0.45
N LEU A 39 8.39 -5.61 -0.27
CA LEU A 39 7.10 -5.11 0.22
C LEU A 39 6.05 -6.22 0.14
N LEU A 40 5.39 -6.47 1.25
CA LEU A 40 4.24 -7.37 1.31
C LEU A 40 2.99 -6.55 1.62
N VAL A 41 1.99 -6.65 0.75
CA VAL A 41 0.72 -5.92 0.89
C VAL A 41 -0.38 -6.89 1.25
N VAL A 42 -1.09 -6.63 2.34
CA VAL A 42 -2.24 -7.44 2.78
C VAL A 42 -3.51 -6.66 2.52
N SER A 43 -4.43 -7.24 1.76
CA SER A 43 -5.70 -6.60 1.43
C SER A 43 -6.67 -6.63 2.61
N PRO A 44 -7.72 -5.78 2.59
CA PRO A 44 -8.74 -5.82 3.63
C PRO A 44 -9.42 -7.19 3.75
N ARG A 45 -9.79 -7.79 2.62
CA ARG A 45 -10.49 -9.09 2.64
C ARG A 45 -9.59 -10.24 3.04
N ALA A 46 -8.32 -10.21 2.64
CA ALA A 46 -7.36 -11.23 3.06
C ALA A 46 -7.18 -11.18 4.57
N ALA A 47 -7.11 -10.00 5.15
CA ALA A 47 -6.99 -9.84 6.59
C ALA A 47 -8.22 -10.38 7.32
N GLU A 48 -9.41 -10.11 6.79
CA GLU A 48 -10.66 -10.59 7.39
C GLU A 48 -10.81 -12.10 7.30
N ALA A 49 -10.16 -12.73 6.33
CA ALA A 49 -10.25 -14.18 6.14
C ALA A 49 -9.51 -14.98 7.21
N GLY A 50 -8.79 -14.31 8.11
CA GLY A 50 -8.13 -14.98 9.24
C GLY A 50 -6.86 -15.70 8.87
N LEU A 51 -6.26 -15.39 7.73
CA LEU A 51 -4.99 -16.00 7.34
C LEU A 51 -3.86 -15.50 8.23
N THR A 52 -2.78 -16.25 8.33
CA THR A 52 -1.58 -15.80 9.00
C THR A 52 -0.41 -15.85 8.03
N LEU A 53 0.52 -14.93 8.20
CA LEU A 53 1.68 -14.80 7.33
C LEU A 53 2.90 -15.45 7.95
N SER A 54 3.88 -15.77 7.10
CA SER A 54 5.18 -16.27 7.54
C SER A 54 6.23 -15.81 6.55
N GLY A 55 7.50 -16.03 6.88
CA GLY A 55 8.61 -15.65 6.02
C GLY A 55 9.18 -14.30 6.40
N THR A 56 9.84 -13.64 5.45
CA THR A 56 10.52 -12.36 5.69
C THR A 56 10.19 -11.36 4.59
N CYS A 57 10.11 -10.09 4.98
CA CYS A 57 10.04 -8.98 4.05
C CYS A 57 10.64 -7.74 4.73
N ARG A 58 10.95 -6.71 3.95
CA ARG A 58 11.45 -5.47 4.53
C ARG A 58 10.30 -4.70 5.18
N THR A 59 9.22 -4.52 4.46
CA THR A 59 8.05 -3.75 4.92
C THR A 59 6.77 -4.52 4.64
N VAL A 60 5.88 -4.54 5.61
CA VAL A 60 4.52 -5.07 5.42
C VAL A 60 3.53 -3.92 5.52
N LEU A 61 2.59 -3.86 4.56
CA LEU A 61 1.50 -2.89 4.53
C LEU A 61 0.21 -3.66 4.77
N LEU A 62 -0.54 -3.32 5.82
CA LEU A 62 -1.71 -4.09 6.24
C LEU A 62 -2.76 -3.21 6.88
N PRO A 63 -4.02 -3.66 6.94
CA PRO A 63 -5.06 -2.92 7.69
C PRO A 63 -4.66 -2.79 9.15
N GLY A 64 -4.98 -1.65 9.74
CA GLY A 64 -4.54 -1.31 11.10
C GLY A 64 -5.07 -2.22 12.20
N ASP A 65 -6.21 -2.86 11.97
CA ASP A 65 -6.82 -3.78 12.94
C ASP A 65 -6.44 -5.24 12.70
N ALA A 66 -5.51 -5.50 11.79
CA ALA A 66 -5.18 -6.85 11.34
C ALA A 66 -3.84 -7.37 11.88
N GLY A 67 -3.43 -6.90 13.06
CA GLY A 67 -2.15 -7.32 13.63
C GLY A 67 -1.98 -8.84 13.78
N ALA A 68 -3.08 -9.55 14.02
CA ALA A 68 -3.03 -11.01 14.16
C ALA A 68 -2.62 -11.73 12.88
N VAL A 69 -2.78 -11.08 11.71
CA VAL A 69 -2.38 -11.64 10.42
C VAL A 69 -0.87 -11.84 10.34
N LEU A 70 -0.10 -11.04 11.07
CA LEU A 70 1.35 -11.07 11.00
C LEU A 70 1.94 -12.44 11.35
N GLY A 71 1.32 -13.18 12.30
CA GLY A 71 1.78 -14.52 12.63
C GLY A 71 3.27 -14.57 12.89
N ASP A 72 3.98 -15.39 12.12
CA ASP A 72 5.44 -15.57 12.24
C ASP A 72 6.23 -14.73 11.23
N LEU A 73 5.59 -13.77 10.57
CA LEU A 73 6.27 -12.91 9.61
C LEU A 73 7.34 -12.06 10.27
N GLN A 74 8.53 -12.05 9.69
CA GLN A 74 9.63 -11.20 10.11
C GLN A 74 9.68 -10.01 9.16
N ALA A 75 9.29 -8.83 9.65
CA ALA A 75 9.33 -7.59 8.86
C ALA A 75 10.10 -6.54 9.63
N ALA A 76 10.96 -5.80 8.93
CA ALA A 76 11.72 -4.71 9.56
C ALA A 76 10.80 -3.54 9.91
N SER A 77 9.73 -3.35 9.14
CA SER A 77 8.79 -2.26 9.37
C SER A 77 7.37 -2.67 8.97
N ALA A 78 6.39 -2.09 9.66
CA ALA A 78 4.98 -2.30 9.36
C ALA A 78 4.31 -0.94 9.18
N VAL A 79 3.54 -0.82 8.10
CA VAL A 79 2.78 0.40 7.79
C VAL A 79 1.32 0.00 7.75
N SER A 80 0.48 0.72 8.47
CA SER A 80 -0.95 0.40 8.53
C SER A 80 -1.79 1.39 7.75
N TYR A 81 -2.90 0.91 7.21
CA TYR A 81 -3.90 1.76 6.59
C TYR A 81 -5.28 1.42 7.13
N GLY A 82 -6.15 2.40 7.21
CA GLY A 82 -7.50 2.18 7.73
C GLY A 82 -8.19 3.46 8.13
N ALA A 83 -9.15 3.35 9.05
CA ALA A 83 -9.98 4.46 9.48
C ALA A 83 -9.57 5.04 10.84
N SER A 84 -8.55 4.51 11.48
CA SER A 84 -8.15 4.94 12.83
C SER A 84 -7.11 6.06 12.77
N PRO A 85 -7.13 6.99 13.73
CA PRO A 85 -6.05 7.96 13.89
C PRO A 85 -4.68 7.31 14.14
N ARG A 86 -4.65 6.05 14.50
CA ARG A 86 -3.39 5.30 14.71
C ARG A 86 -2.82 4.76 13.42
N ASP A 87 -3.61 4.71 12.35
CA ASP A 87 -3.12 4.20 11.07
C ASP A 87 -2.16 5.19 10.44
N SER A 88 -1.16 4.67 9.76
CA SER A 88 -0.21 5.52 9.05
C SER A 88 -0.88 6.24 7.89
N LEU A 89 -1.81 5.57 7.24
CA LEU A 89 -2.53 6.12 6.09
C LEU A 89 -4.02 5.95 6.29
N THR A 90 -4.77 7.04 6.15
CA THR A 90 -6.23 7.03 6.33
C THR A 90 -6.90 7.93 5.29
N VAL A 91 -8.23 7.86 5.22
CA VAL A 91 -9.01 8.77 4.39
C VAL A 91 -9.25 10.05 5.18
N SER A 92 -8.87 11.20 4.63
CA SER A 92 -9.10 12.48 5.28
C SER A 92 -10.40 13.13 4.81
N SER A 93 -10.74 13.01 3.53
CA SER A 93 -11.99 13.57 3.03
C SER A 93 -12.40 12.95 1.70
N ARG A 94 -13.67 13.19 1.34
CA ARG A 94 -14.24 12.77 0.05
C ARG A 94 -14.93 13.99 -0.53
N GLU A 95 -14.40 14.47 -1.65
CA GLU A 95 -14.95 15.66 -2.30
C GLU A 95 -15.04 15.47 -3.80
N GLN A 96 -16.20 15.74 -4.37
CA GLN A 96 -16.38 15.79 -5.82
C GLN A 96 -15.85 14.56 -6.55
N GLY A 97 -16.12 13.39 -6.01
CA GLY A 97 -15.66 12.14 -6.60
C GLY A 97 -14.19 11.83 -6.38
N ARG A 98 -13.51 12.64 -5.57
CA ARG A 98 -12.12 12.42 -5.21
C ARG A 98 -11.99 11.91 -3.79
N LEU A 99 -11.04 11.02 -3.60
CA LEU A 99 -10.65 10.55 -2.29
C LEU A 99 -9.36 11.24 -1.89
N TRP A 100 -9.38 11.85 -0.70
CA TRP A 100 -8.17 12.44 -0.14
C TRP A 100 -7.66 11.53 0.97
N ALA A 101 -6.39 11.20 0.89
CA ALA A 101 -5.72 10.38 1.90
C ALA A 101 -4.84 11.27 2.77
N ALA A 102 -4.68 10.87 4.01
CA ALA A 102 -3.77 11.51 4.94
C ALA A 102 -2.71 10.52 5.36
N LEU A 103 -1.46 10.87 5.11
CA LEU A 103 -0.31 10.17 5.68
C LEU A 103 -0.08 10.83 7.04
N GLN A 104 -0.39 10.12 8.11
CA GLN A 104 -0.44 10.67 9.46
C GLN A 104 0.89 10.67 10.17
N ARG A 105 1.87 9.95 9.63
CA ARG A 105 3.24 9.92 10.13
C ARG A 105 4.16 9.64 8.98
N GLU A 106 5.43 9.96 9.14
CA GLU A 106 6.43 9.67 8.13
C GLU A 106 6.45 8.18 7.80
N LEU A 107 6.71 7.86 6.54
CA LEU A 107 7.04 6.49 6.19
C LEU A 107 8.38 6.47 5.45
N VAL A 108 9.01 5.30 5.45
CA VAL A 108 10.27 5.11 4.74
C VAL A 108 9.99 4.12 3.63
N THR A 109 10.33 4.50 2.40
CA THR A 109 10.14 3.63 1.24
C THR A 109 11.08 2.44 1.31
N ILE A 110 10.85 1.45 0.46
CA ILE A 110 11.72 0.27 0.46
C ILE A 110 13.16 0.58 0.07
N ASP A 111 13.41 1.73 -0.58
CA ASP A 111 14.77 2.18 -0.89
C ASP A 111 15.31 3.21 0.10
N GLY A 112 14.64 3.43 1.21
CA GLY A 112 15.15 4.30 2.27
C GLY A 112 14.83 5.79 2.13
N GLN A 113 13.94 6.17 1.22
CA GLN A 113 13.49 7.56 1.09
C GLN A 113 12.43 7.85 2.14
N VAL A 114 12.46 9.06 2.71
CA VAL A 114 11.47 9.48 3.69
C VAL A 114 10.34 10.22 2.99
N VAL A 115 9.09 9.82 3.29
CA VAL A 115 7.90 10.53 2.84
C VAL A 115 7.27 11.17 4.07
N GLU A 116 7.16 12.50 4.05
CA GLU A 116 6.67 13.26 5.19
C GLU A 116 5.15 13.24 5.29
N ARG A 117 4.65 13.52 6.49
CA ARG A 117 3.22 13.66 6.75
C ARG A 117 2.61 14.67 5.81
N GLN A 118 1.48 14.31 5.18
CA GLN A 118 0.78 15.20 4.24
C GLN A 118 -0.56 14.61 3.86
N GLU A 119 -1.39 15.44 3.24
CA GLU A 119 -2.63 14.99 2.61
C GLU A 119 -2.47 15.08 1.10
N PHE A 120 -3.08 14.17 0.37
CA PHE A 120 -2.98 14.14 -1.09
C PHE A 120 -4.20 13.43 -1.69
N PRO A 121 -4.59 13.85 -2.90
CA PRO A 121 -5.69 13.17 -3.59
C PRO A 121 -5.20 11.84 -4.17
N VAL A 122 -6.08 10.85 -4.17
CA VAL A 122 -5.76 9.54 -4.73
C VAL A 122 -6.83 9.11 -5.73
N SER A 123 -6.39 8.36 -6.73
CA SER A 123 -7.27 7.71 -7.67
C SER A 123 -7.84 6.44 -7.05
N LEU A 124 -9.00 6.00 -7.51
CA LEU A 124 -9.56 4.73 -7.07
C LEU A 124 -8.94 3.53 -7.78
N TRP A 125 -8.15 3.75 -8.84
CA TRP A 125 -7.41 2.70 -9.58
C TRP A 125 -8.24 1.45 -9.91
N ASP A 126 -9.49 1.67 -10.30
CA ASP A 126 -10.41 0.57 -10.61
C ASP A 126 -10.79 -0.28 -9.39
N THR A 127 -10.42 0.13 -8.20
CA THR A 127 -10.92 -0.51 -6.98
C THR A 127 -12.29 0.08 -6.64
N ARG A 128 -13.14 -0.73 -6.02
CA ARG A 128 -14.48 -0.26 -5.65
C ARG A 128 -14.56 0.20 -4.20
N GLU A 129 -13.54 -0.10 -3.43
CA GLU A 129 -13.54 0.16 -2.00
C GLU A 129 -12.43 1.12 -1.62
N GLU A 130 -12.73 2.01 -0.68
CA GLU A 130 -11.76 3.00 -0.23
C GLU A 130 -10.54 2.37 0.44
N LEU A 131 -10.76 1.32 1.23
CA LEU A 131 -9.64 0.66 1.89
C LEU A 131 -8.70 0.02 0.88
N SER A 132 -9.25 -0.54 -0.20
CA SER A 132 -8.42 -1.07 -1.29
C SER A 132 -7.63 0.03 -1.97
N ALA A 133 -8.25 1.20 -2.17
CA ALA A 133 -7.55 2.35 -2.75
C ALA A 133 -6.43 2.84 -1.82
N LEU A 134 -6.64 2.82 -0.51
CA LEU A 134 -5.58 3.16 0.45
C LEU A 134 -4.43 2.15 0.39
N ALA A 135 -4.74 0.87 0.24
CA ALA A 135 -3.71 -0.16 0.11
C ALA A 135 -2.86 0.07 -1.13
N VAL A 136 -3.49 0.41 -2.26
CA VAL A 136 -2.78 0.73 -3.50
C VAL A 136 -1.92 1.97 -3.31
N ALA A 137 -2.49 3.04 -2.73
CA ALA A 137 -1.76 4.28 -2.48
C ALA A 137 -0.54 4.04 -1.59
N GLY A 138 -0.73 3.31 -0.49
CA GLY A 138 0.36 2.99 0.42
C GLY A 138 1.46 2.18 -0.25
N ALA A 139 1.08 1.19 -1.06
CA ALA A 139 2.06 0.38 -1.79
C ALA A 139 2.85 1.23 -2.78
N LEU A 140 2.17 2.10 -3.54
CA LEU A 140 2.85 2.97 -4.50
C LEU A 140 3.82 3.93 -3.80
N LEU A 141 3.42 4.53 -2.67
CA LEU A 141 4.33 5.37 -1.89
C LEU A 141 5.56 4.58 -1.44
N LEU A 142 5.35 3.39 -0.90
CA LEU A 142 6.45 2.55 -0.41
C LEU A 142 7.37 2.09 -1.53
N LEU A 143 6.84 1.95 -2.74
CA LEU A 143 7.61 1.60 -3.93
C LEU A 143 8.25 2.82 -4.60
N GLY A 144 8.11 4.00 -4.03
CA GLY A 144 8.81 5.20 -4.46
C GLY A 144 8.03 6.15 -5.37
N VAL A 145 6.73 5.95 -5.53
CA VAL A 145 5.91 6.89 -6.31
C VAL A 145 5.63 8.11 -5.46
N PRO A 146 5.94 9.33 -5.94
CA PRO A 146 5.68 10.53 -5.17
C PRO A 146 4.19 10.76 -4.91
N PRO A 147 3.81 11.34 -3.76
CA PRO A 147 2.40 11.56 -3.45
C PRO A 147 1.64 12.36 -4.51
N GLU A 148 2.28 13.33 -5.13
CA GLU A 148 1.65 14.18 -6.15
C GLU A 148 1.30 13.42 -7.43
N GLU A 149 1.81 12.22 -7.61
CA GLU A 149 1.50 11.40 -8.79
C GLU A 149 0.41 10.36 -8.53
N LEU A 150 -0.07 10.24 -7.31
CA LEU A 150 -1.05 9.21 -6.95
C LEU A 150 -2.45 9.46 -7.50
N SER A 151 -2.75 10.68 -7.90
CA SER A 151 -4.05 11.01 -8.50
C SER A 151 -4.04 10.92 -10.02
N LEU A 152 -2.93 10.61 -10.63
CA LEU A 152 -2.85 10.50 -12.09
C LEU A 152 -3.53 9.22 -12.55
N GLN A 153 -4.28 9.34 -13.64
CA GLN A 153 -5.01 8.21 -14.22
C GLN A 153 -4.55 7.93 -15.64
#